data_6f92a8afa4a45283b50249a95e46b33d
#
_entry.id   6f92a8afa4a45283b50249a95e46b33d
#
_cell.length_a   1.000
_cell.length_b   1.000
_cell.length_c   1.000
_cell.angle_alpha   90.00
_cell.angle_beta   90.00
_cell.angle_gamma   90.00
#
_symmetry.space_group_name_H-M   'P 1'
#
loop_
_entity.id
_entity.type
_entity.pdbx_description
1 polymer ?
#
loop_
_entity_poly.entity_id
_entity_poly.type
_entity_poly.pdbx_seq_one_letter_code
_entity_poly.pdbx_strand_id
1 'polypeptide(L)'
;MILLWVMSLLLYLAWTVAQLESVLALEIQSQAIQVRSQSEFEKAEALLAHCEDRLKTLLIHGADSVEMDFNFLDLEGCRPKLISNFGNSATPNLNNPHMINIRWIEMEVGQGIRLRSVFRYQITGQQLSRTNWQILYE
;
A
#
# COMPACT_ATOMS: atom_id res chain seq x y z
N MET A 1 13.56 60.66 23.29
CA MET A 1 14.43 59.46 23.26
C MET A 1 13.71 58.22 23.70
N ILE A 2 13.01 58.19 24.86
CA ILE A 2 12.27 57.02 25.40
C ILE A 2 11.17 56.52 24.43
N LEU A 3 10.43 57.42 23.80
CA LEU A 3 9.35 57.09 22.90
C LEU A 3 9.81 56.27 21.68
N LEU A 4 10.97 56.57 21.13
CA LEU A 4 11.57 55.84 20.00
C LEU A 4 11.97 54.40 20.38
N TRP A 5 12.47 54.24 21.59
CA TRP A 5 12.79 52.91 22.13
C TRP A 5 11.57 52.03 22.31
N VAL A 6 10.48 52.61 22.87
CA VAL A 6 9.23 51.92 23.06
C VAL A 6 8.61 51.50 21.71
N MET A 7 8.60 52.39 20.71
CA MET A 7 8.09 52.10 19.38
C MET A 7 8.91 51.00 18.68
N SER A 8 10.23 51.03 18.80
CA SER A 8 11.10 49.98 18.25
C SER A 8 10.82 48.62 18.89
N LEU A 9 10.63 48.57 20.18
CA LEU A 9 10.34 47.35 20.92
C LEU A 9 8.99 46.78 20.56
N LEU A 10 7.97 47.62 20.39
CA LEU A 10 6.62 47.17 19.94
C LEU A 10 6.65 46.64 18.51
N LEU A 11 7.39 47.26 17.59
CA LEU A 11 7.56 46.78 16.23
C LEU A 11 8.30 45.44 16.19
N TYR A 12 9.32 45.27 17.01
CA TYR A 12 10.02 43.97 17.12
C TYR A 12 9.10 42.87 17.66
N LEU A 13 8.31 43.14 18.70
CA LEU A 13 7.34 42.19 19.23
C LEU A 13 6.27 41.83 18.20
N ALA A 14 5.71 42.80 17.51
CA ALA A 14 4.74 42.56 16.46
C ALA A 14 5.30 41.67 15.33
N TRP A 15 6.55 41.92 14.93
CA TRP A 15 7.22 41.13 13.92
C TRP A 15 7.49 39.69 14.39
N THR A 16 7.91 39.49 15.64
CA THR A 16 8.14 38.15 16.19
C THR A 16 6.83 37.33 16.31
N VAL A 17 5.73 37.98 16.69
CA VAL A 17 4.41 37.35 16.74
C VAL A 17 3.96 36.90 15.35
N ALA A 18 4.13 37.77 14.34
CA ALA A 18 3.80 37.43 12.94
C ALA A 18 4.62 36.22 12.42
N GLN A 19 5.89 36.13 12.80
CA GLN A 19 6.72 34.98 12.45
C GLN A 19 6.24 33.68 13.13
N LEU A 20 5.87 33.76 14.40
CA LEU A 20 5.32 32.61 15.14
C LEU A 20 4.01 32.10 14.54
N GLU A 21 3.12 32.99 14.13
CA GLU A 21 1.86 32.60 13.48
C GLU A 21 2.11 31.85 12.16
N SER A 22 3.07 32.30 11.35
CA SER A 22 3.39 31.66 10.09
C SER A 22 3.97 30.25 10.30
N VAL A 23 4.82 30.05 11.30
CA VAL A 23 5.41 28.75 11.64
C VAL A 23 4.33 27.79 12.14
N LEU A 24 3.45 28.26 13.04
CA LEU A 24 2.34 27.46 13.54
C LEU A 24 1.36 27.01 12.43
N ALA A 25 1.06 27.90 11.49
CA ALA A 25 0.22 27.56 10.35
C ALA A 25 0.81 26.43 9.50
N LEU A 26 2.12 26.50 9.22
CA LEU A 26 2.82 25.45 8.48
C LEU A 26 2.86 24.12 9.25
N GLU A 27 3.04 24.17 10.56
CA GLU A 27 3.07 22.98 11.40
C GLU A 27 1.71 22.28 11.44
N ILE A 28 0.63 23.03 11.59
CA ILE A 28 -0.75 22.50 11.55
C ILE A 28 -1.04 21.87 10.18
N GLN A 29 -0.64 22.52 9.10
CA GLN A 29 -0.81 21.98 7.75
C GLN A 29 -0.03 20.68 7.55
N SER A 30 1.21 20.62 8.02
CA SER A 30 2.04 19.41 7.99
C SER A 30 1.40 18.25 8.76
N GLN A 31 0.90 18.51 9.97
CA GLN A 31 0.22 17.50 10.78
C GLN A 31 -1.07 17.02 10.10
N ALA A 32 -1.86 17.90 9.52
CA ALA A 32 -3.08 17.54 8.81
C ALA A 32 -2.80 16.61 7.61
N ILE A 33 -1.74 16.87 6.85
CA ILE A 33 -1.31 16.00 5.74
C ILE A 33 -0.89 14.63 6.29
N GLN A 34 -0.13 14.60 7.37
CA GLN A 34 0.36 13.36 7.97
C GLN A 34 -0.79 12.49 8.49
N VAL A 35 -1.76 13.08 9.20
CA VAL A 35 -2.95 12.36 9.68
C VAL A 35 -3.79 11.81 8.54
N ARG A 36 -3.96 12.60 7.47
CA ARG A 36 -4.69 12.16 6.28
C ARG A 36 -4.00 10.99 5.59
N SER A 37 -2.69 11.08 5.37
CA SER A 37 -1.93 9.99 4.72
C SER A 37 -1.94 8.71 5.56
N GLN A 38 -1.87 8.82 6.89
CA GLN A 38 -1.98 7.69 7.79
C GLN A 38 -3.37 7.02 7.70
N SER A 39 -4.44 7.81 7.72
CA SER A 39 -5.80 7.29 7.57
C SER A 39 -6.03 6.60 6.22
N GLU A 40 -5.49 7.12 5.13
CA GLU A 40 -5.57 6.49 3.81
C GLU A 40 -4.76 5.20 3.76
N PHE A 41 -3.61 5.17 4.39
CA PHE A 41 -2.79 3.96 4.52
C PHE A 41 -3.51 2.85 5.31
N GLU A 42 -4.08 3.18 6.48
CA GLU A 42 -4.83 2.23 7.30
C GLU A 42 -6.03 1.62 6.54
N LYS A 43 -6.73 2.45 5.76
CA LYS A 43 -7.83 1.96 4.89
C LYS A 43 -7.33 1.02 3.80
N ALA A 44 -6.22 1.36 3.15
CA ALA A 44 -5.63 0.52 2.12
C ALA A 44 -5.11 -0.81 2.69
N GLU A 45 -4.54 -0.80 3.89
CA GLU A 45 -4.09 -2.01 4.58
C GLU A 45 -5.26 -2.90 5.00
N ALA A 46 -6.33 -2.32 5.55
CA ALA A 46 -7.55 -3.07 5.89
C ALA A 46 -8.19 -3.69 4.63
N LEU A 47 -8.23 -2.96 3.52
CA LEU A 47 -8.71 -3.47 2.25
C LEU A 47 -7.83 -4.61 1.73
N LEU A 48 -6.51 -4.47 1.82
CA LEU A 48 -5.57 -5.52 1.43
C LEU A 48 -5.77 -6.80 2.24
N ALA A 49 -5.96 -6.69 3.55
CA ALA A 49 -6.24 -7.83 4.43
C ALA A 49 -7.57 -8.53 4.04
N HIS A 50 -8.60 -7.75 3.74
CA HIS A 50 -9.87 -8.29 3.26
C HIS A 50 -9.72 -9.00 1.91
N CYS A 51 -8.98 -8.43 0.97
CA CYS A 51 -8.70 -9.03 -0.32
C CYS A 51 -7.89 -10.33 -0.18
N GLU A 52 -6.95 -10.38 0.75
CA GLU A 52 -6.16 -11.58 1.05
C GLU A 52 -7.05 -12.72 1.56
N ASP A 53 -7.96 -12.44 2.49
CA ASP A 53 -8.87 -13.42 3.04
C ASP A 53 -9.85 -13.96 1.98
N ARG A 54 -10.39 -13.07 1.16
CA ARG A 54 -11.20 -13.44 -0.01
C ARG A 54 -10.44 -14.33 -0.99
N LEU A 55 -9.20 -13.95 -1.31
CA LEU A 55 -8.35 -14.71 -2.21
C LEU A 55 -8.07 -16.12 -1.64
N LYS A 56 -7.77 -16.23 -0.33
CA LYS A 56 -7.63 -17.53 0.34
C LYS A 56 -8.86 -18.40 0.20
N THR A 57 -10.03 -17.84 0.48
CA THR A 57 -11.30 -18.55 0.40
C THR A 57 -11.56 -19.09 -1.02
N LEU A 58 -11.30 -18.26 -2.02
CA LEU A 58 -11.49 -18.64 -3.43
C LEU A 58 -10.50 -19.70 -3.89
N LEU A 59 -9.24 -19.61 -3.48
CA LEU A 59 -8.21 -20.60 -3.81
C LEU A 59 -8.49 -21.96 -3.16
N ILE A 60 -9.06 -21.98 -1.96
CA ILE A 60 -9.43 -23.22 -1.27
C ILE A 60 -10.64 -23.88 -1.94
N HIS A 61 -11.64 -23.10 -2.35
CA HIS A 61 -12.88 -23.64 -2.95
C HIS A 61 -12.76 -23.89 -4.45
N GLY A 62 -11.85 -23.23 -5.15
CA GLY A 62 -11.68 -23.29 -6.60
C GLY A 62 -10.48 -24.13 -7.08
N ALA A 63 -9.88 -24.93 -6.21
CA ALA A 63 -8.62 -25.65 -6.48
C ALA A 63 -8.66 -26.61 -7.69
N ASP A 64 -9.83 -27.01 -8.17
CA ASP A 64 -9.99 -27.99 -9.26
C ASP A 64 -10.06 -27.34 -10.66
N SER A 65 -10.20 -26.04 -10.80
CA SER A 65 -10.24 -25.37 -12.10
C SER A 65 -8.84 -24.87 -12.51
N VAL A 66 -8.25 -25.53 -13.48
CA VAL A 66 -6.89 -25.25 -14.03
C VAL A 66 -6.79 -23.86 -14.67
N GLU A 67 -7.90 -23.25 -15.05
CA GLU A 67 -8.02 -21.90 -15.61
C GLU A 67 -8.86 -21.00 -14.69
N MET A 68 -8.27 -20.58 -13.58
CA MET A 68 -8.87 -19.51 -12.80
C MET A 68 -8.64 -18.19 -13.57
N ASP A 69 -9.66 -17.76 -14.30
CA ASP A 69 -9.65 -16.45 -14.95
C ASP A 69 -9.78 -15.38 -13.85
N PHE A 70 -8.64 -14.86 -13.39
CA PHE A 70 -8.58 -13.83 -12.34
C PHE A 70 -9.27 -12.52 -12.75
N ASN A 71 -9.60 -12.36 -14.03
CA ASN A 71 -10.39 -11.22 -14.50
C ASN A 71 -11.86 -11.28 -14.03
N PHE A 72 -12.34 -12.45 -13.61
CA PHE A 72 -13.70 -12.64 -13.10
C PHE A 72 -13.81 -12.31 -11.59
N LEU A 73 -12.72 -12.12 -10.91
CA LEU A 73 -12.63 -11.69 -9.53
C LEU A 73 -12.75 -10.16 -9.47
N ASP A 74 -13.94 -9.64 -9.78
CA ASP A 74 -14.32 -8.26 -9.45
C ASP A 74 -14.52 -8.16 -7.93
N LEU A 75 -13.40 -8.34 -7.22
CA LEU A 75 -13.29 -8.08 -5.80
C LEU A 75 -13.30 -6.57 -5.67
N GLU A 76 -14.38 -6.00 -5.17
CA GLU A 76 -14.56 -4.56 -4.93
C GLU A 76 -13.28 -3.90 -4.40
N GLY A 77 -12.56 -3.20 -5.28
CA GLY A 77 -11.30 -2.53 -4.94
C GLY A 77 -10.02 -3.39 -4.93
N CYS A 78 -10.11 -4.72 -5.17
CA CYS A 78 -8.97 -5.60 -5.29
C CYS A 78 -8.68 -5.89 -6.77
N ARG A 79 -7.45 -5.72 -7.21
CA ARG A 79 -7.01 -6.03 -8.57
C ARG A 79 -5.95 -7.12 -8.55
N PRO A 80 -6.35 -8.40 -8.48
CA PRO A 80 -5.40 -9.50 -8.55
C PRO A 80 -4.87 -9.66 -9.98
N LYS A 81 -3.58 -9.88 -10.12
CA LYS A 81 -2.90 -10.15 -11.37
C LYS A 81 -1.98 -11.36 -11.22
N LEU A 82 -2.15 -12.34 -12.11
CA LEU A 82 -1.24 -13.48 -12.15
C LEU A 82 0.09 -13.05 -12.76
N ILE A 83 1.19 -13.28 -12.06
CA ILE A 83 2.54 -13.03 -12.58
C ILE A 83 3.05 -14.35 -13.18
N SER A 84 2.95 -14.47 -14.50
CA SER A 84 3.40 -15.66 -15.23
C SER A 84 4.92 -15.84 -15.27
N ASN A 85 5.70 -14.78 -14.97
CA ASN A 85 7.14 -14.73 -15.24
C ASN A 85 8.04 -14.62 -13.99
N PHE A 86 7.52 -14.86 -12.79
CA PHE A 86 8.36 -14.88 -11.60
C PHE A 86 9.19 -16.17 -11.57
N GLY A 87 10.43 -16.09 -12.07
CA GLY A 87 11.38 -17.19 -11.98
C GLY A 87 11.63 -18.00 -13.26
N ASN A 88 11.09 -17.62 -14.42
CA ASN A 88 11.39 -18.28 -15.70
C ASN A 88 12.74 -17.87 -16.31
N SER A 89 13.74 -17.53 -15.51
CA SER A 89 15.15 -17.52 -15.98
C SER A 89 15.80 -18.89 -15.95
N ALA A 90 15.12 -19.91 -15.46
CA ALA A 90 15.57 -21.29 -15.60
C ALA A 90 14.63 -21.99 -16.56
N THR A 91 15.14 -22.43 -17.71
CA THR A 91 14.52 -23.44 -18.56
C THR A 91 13.88 -24.50 -17.65
N PRO A 92 12.60 -24.89 -17.88
CA PRO A 92 11.95 -25.87 -17.05
C PRO A 92 12.80 -27.14 -17.10
N ASN A 93 13.55 -27.36 -16.03
CA ASN A 93 14.29 -28.59 -15.86
C ASN A 93 13.22 -29.64 -15.58
N LEU A 94 12.86 -30.42 -16.59
CA LEU A 94 11.80 -31.44 -16.56
C LEU A 94 11.95 -32.43 -15.41
N ASN A 95 13.06 -32.41 -14.69
CA ASN A 95 13.41 -33.33 -13.61
C ASN A 95 13.05 -32.84 -12.20
N ASN A 96 12.40 -31.66 -12.07
CA ASN A 96 12.02 -31.16 -10.75
C ASN A 96 10.50 -30.91 -10.66
N PRO A 97 9.67 -31.95 -10.36
CA PRO A 97 8.20 -31.86 -10.34
C PRO A 97 7.68 -30.92 -9.26
N HIS A 98 8.52 -30.49 -8.31
CA HIS A 98 8.11 -29.60 -7.22
C HIS A 98 7.98 -28.11 -7.61
N MET A 99 8.53 -27.68 -8.76
CA MET A 99 8.45 -26.27 -9.18
C MET A 99 7.16 -25.90 -9.93
N ILE A 100 6.39 -26.87 -10.39
CA ILE A 100 5.18 -26.63 -11.22
C ILE A 100 3.97 -26.15 -10.37
N ASN A 101 4.04 -26.29 -9.05
CA ASN A 101 2.91 -26.07 -8.16
C ASN A 101 2.92 -24.72 -7.42
N ILE A 102 3.72 -23.76 -7.87
CA ILE A 102 3.76 -22.43 -7.25
C ILE A 102 3.24 -21.40 -8.25
N ARG A 103 2.25 -20.61 -7.81
CA ARG A 103 1.73 -19.46 -8.55
C ARG A 103 2.05 -18.19 -7.78
N TRP A 104 2.37 -17.14 -8.52
CA TRP A 104 2.62 -15.82 -7.99
C TRP A 104 1.47 -14.90 -8.37
N ILE A 105 0.90 -14.26 -7.38
CA ILE A 105 -0.25 -13.38 -7.53
C ILE A 105 0.15 -12.01 -7.02
N GLU A 106 0.05 -11.01 -7.87
CA GLU A 106 0.20 -9.61 -7.50
C GLU A 106 -1.19 -9.05 -7.20
N MET A 107 -1.32 -8.32 -6.12
CA MET A 107 -2.55 -7.64 -5.74
C MET A 107 -2.27 -6.18 -5.50
N GLU A 108 -3.06 -5.32 -6.11
CA GLU A 108 -3.00 -3.87 -5.95
C GLU A 108 -4.32 -3.39 -5.38
N VAL A 109 -4.26 -2.58 -4.32
CA VAL A 109 -5.44 -2.04 -3.62
C VAL A 109 -5.23 -0.58 -3.27
N GLY A 110 -6.32 0.17 -3.13
CA GLY A 110 -6.35 1.57 -2.70
C GLY A 110 -6.66 2.54 -3.82
N GLN A 111 -7.03 3.79 -3.38
CA GLN A 111 -7.29 4.93 -4.26
C GLN A 111 -6.43 6.06 -3.80
N GLY A 112 -5.53 6.61 -4.14
CA GLY A 112 -4.62 7.63 -3.58
C GLY A 112 -3.32 6.99 -3.14
N ILE A 113 -3.27 6.45 -1.94
CA ILE A 113 -2.18 5.55 -1.54
C ILE A 113 -2.53 4.16 -2.02
N ARG A 114 -1.72 3.61 -2.93
CA ARG A 114 -1.87 2.25 -3.43
C ARG A 114 -0.89 1.32 -2.77
N LEU A 115 -1.38 0.19 -2.27
CA LEU A 115 -0.55 -0.90 -1.76
C LEU A 115 -0.51 -2.02 -2.79
N ARG A 116 0.71 -2.41 -3.14
CA ARG A 116 0.98 -3.57 -3.99
C ARG A 116 1.57 -4.67 -3.14
N SER A 117 0.99 -5.86 -3.21
CA SER A 117 1.47 -7.03 -2.48
C SER A 117 1.65 -8.20 -3.42
N VAL A 118 2.69 -8.99 -3.19
CA VAL A 118 2.98 -10.21 -3.94
C VAL A 118 2.76 -11.42 -3.05
N PHE A 119 1.92 -12.32 -3.50
CA PHE A 119 1.58 -13.56 -2.81
C PHE A 119 2.16 -14.75 -3.55
N ARG A 120 2.66 -15.69 -2.80
CA ARG A 120 3.07 -17.01 -3.27
C ARG A 120 1.96 -18.00 -2.90
N TYR A 121 1.36 -18.62 -3.89
CA TYR A 121 0.39 -19.68 -3.69
C TYR A 121 0.99 -21.03 -4.05
N GLN A 122 0.99 -21.95 -3.09
CA GLN A 122 1.44 -23.33 -3.26
C GLN A 122 0.22 -24.23 -3.43
N ILE A 123 0.03 -24.79 -4.61
CA ILE A 123 -1.15 -25.58 -4.99
C ILE A 123 -1.23 -26.86 -4.15
N THR A 124 -0.12 -27.55 -3.96
CA THR A 124 -0.07 -28.85 -3.26
C THR A 124 -0.48 -28.77 -1.78
N GLY A 125 -0.26 -27.64 -1.13
CA GLY A 125 -0.59 -27.42 0.29
C GLY A 125 -1.73 -26.44 0.49
N GLN A 126 -2.33 -25.92 -0.57
CA GLN A 126 -3.34 -24.84 -0.52
C GLN A 126 -2.92 -23.67 0.37
N GLN A 127 -1.63 -23.33 0.33
CA GLN A 127 -1.04 -22.36 1.23
C GLN A 127 -0.73 -21.06 0.48
N LEU A 128 -1.33 -19.96 0.94
CA LEU A 128 -1.05 -18.62 0.47
C LEU A 128 -0.14 -17.91 1.46
N SER A 129 0.97 -17.39 1.00
CA SER A 129 1.91 -16.62 1.81
C SER A 129 2.24 -15.29 1.14
N ARG A 130 2.17 -14.20 1.89
CA ARG A 130 2.62 -12.89 1.45
C ARG A 130 4.15 -12.85 1.47
N THR A 131 4.76 -12.51 0.34
CA THR A 131 6.23 -12.49 0.22
C THR A 131 6.80 -11.09 0.23
N ASN A 132 6.08 -10.12 -0.33
CA ASN A 132 6.52 -8.74 -0.41
C ASN A 132 5.32 -7.79 -0.47
N TRP A 133 5.53 -6.54 -0.04
CA TRP A 133 4.58 -5.46 -0.22
C TRP A 133 5.32 -4.14 -0.47
N GLN A 134 4.71 -3.24 -1.20
CA GLN A 134 5.25 -1.93 -1.56
C GLN A 134 4.15 -0.88 -1.51
N ILE A 135 4.52 0.33 -1.11
CA ILE A 135 3.66 1.51 -1.20
C ILE A 135 3.94 2.17 -2.54
N LEU A 136 2.90 2.43 -3.31
CA LEU A 136 2.96 3.19 -4.55
C LEU A 136 2.34 4.56 -4.29
N TYR A 137 3.10 5.61 -4.51
CA TYR A 137 2.61 6.99 -4.46
C TYR A 137 2.26 7.43 -5.88
N GLU A 138 1.08 8.01 -6.05
CA GLU A 138 0.71 8.74 -7.28
C GLU A 138 1.17 10.19 -7.23
#